data_b9e29665203ba2ee52c6e75839df54a8
#
_entry.id   b9e29665203ba2ee52c6e75839df54a8
#
_cell.length_a   1.000
_cell.length_b   1.000
_cell.length_c   1.000
_cell.angle_alpha   90.00
_cell.angle_beta   90.00
_cell.angle_gamma   90.00
#
_symmetry.space_group_name_H-M   'P 1'
#
loop_
_entity.id
_entity.type
_entity.pdbx_description
1 polymer ?
#
loop_
_entity_poly.entity_id
_entity_poly.type
_entity_poly.pdbx_seq_one_letter_code
_entity_poly.pdbx_strand_id
1 'polypeptide(L)'
;WITARYLDDPDDTGGRFEDGWLRTGDMATISPKGFLTVVDRVDDIILSGGEWISTVELENAVMLDDRVAEAAVIGVPDDRWGHRPLVVVHLKPGATATARSLWEALEGEVDLWKRPDHWAFVDEIPRTSVGKYDKRAIRGRHTAGSYRVTTIAPGATG
;
A
#
# COMPACT_ATOMS: atom_id res chain seq x y z
N TRP A 1 24.68 15.24 6.10
CA TRP A 1 24.72 14.81 7.52
C TRP A 1 24.03 13.45 7.61
N ILE A 2 24.83 12.39 7.67
CA ILE A 2 24.33 11.03 7.86
C ILE A 2 24.69 10.66 9.30
N THR A 3 23.71 10.17 10.08
CA THR A 3 23.97 9.64 11.43
C THR A 3 24.89 8.41 11.32
N ALA A 4 25.77 8.24 12.30
CA ALA A 4 26.65 7.07 12.33
C ALA A 4 25.99 5.85 13.00
N ARG A 5 24.94 6.05 13.79
CA ARG A 5 24.21 5.00 14.54
C ARG A 5 22.93 5.56 15.15
N TYR A 6 22.04 4.68 15.60
CA TYR A 6 20.93 5.05 16.47
C TYR A 6 21.41 5.30 17.92
N LEU A 7 20.70 6.18 18.62
CA LEU A 7 20.94 6.43 20.03
C LEU A 7 20.58 5.16 20.82
N ASP A 8 21.44 4.79 21.79
CA ASP A 8 21.29 3.60 22.63
C ASP A 8 21.18 2.25 21.90
N ASP A 9 21.64 2.17 20.65
CA ASP A 9 21.78 0.93 19.90
C ASP A 9 23.27 0.69 19.57
N PRO A 10 24.06 0.13 20.53
CA PRO A 10 25.49 0.00 20.38
C PRO A 10 25.92 -1.01 19.32
N ASP A 11 25.02 -1.94 18.95
CA ASP A 11 25.34 -3.05 18.05
C ASP A 11 24.72 -2.90 16.66
N ASP A 12 24.07 -1.74 16.37
CA ASP A 12 23.29 -1.54 15.12
C ASP A 12 22.43 -2.74 14.79
N THR A 13 21.64 -3.13 15.75
CA THR A 13 20.87 -4.37 15.80
C THR A 13 19.79 -4.47 14.74
N GLY A 14 19.91 -3.97 13.63
CA GLY A 14 18.94 -4.13 12.55
C GLY A 14 19.56 -4.24 11.17
N GLY A 15 20.92 -4.29 11.08
CA GLY A 15 21.58 -4.27 9.77
C GLY A 15 21.19 -3.03 8.94
N ARG A 16 20.86 -1.93 9.63
CA ARG A 16 20.43 -0.69 8.96
C ARG A 16 21.58 0.12 8.40
N PHE A 17 22.79 -0.15 8.88
CA PHE A 17 24.00 0.43 8.35
C PHE A 17 24.83 -0.67 7.69
N GLU A 18 25.20 -0.44 6.45
CA GLU A 18 26.05 -1.34 5.66
C GLU A 18 27.08 -0.51 4.90
N ASP A 19 28.36 -0.81 5.10
CA ASP A 19 29.50 -0.11 4.47
C ASP A 19 29.43 1.43 4.61
N GLY A 20 28.95 1.92 5.76
CA GLY A 20 28.80 3.37 6.02
C GLY A 20 27.54 4.00 5.42
N TRP A 21 26.65 3.22 4.83
CA TRP A 21 25.37 3.67 4.29
C TRP A 21 24.20 3.31 5.19
N LEU A 22 23.28 4.25 5.38
CA LEU A 22 22.03 4.02 6.07
C LEU A 22 21.00 3.42 5.09
N ARG A 23 20.50 2.23 5.37
CA ARG A 23 19.36 1.63 4.68
C ARG A 23 18.09 2.23 5.26
N THR A 24 17.47 3.16 4.53
CA THR A 24 16.23 3.82 4.96
C THR A 24 15.00 2.92 4.87
N GLY A 25 15.07 1.86 4.04
CA GLY A 25 13.94 1.01 3.70
C GLY A 25 12.96 1.66 2.74
N ASP A 26 13.37 2.73 2.08
CA ASP A 26 12.56 3.40 1.06
C ASP A 26 13.00 2.95 -0.35
N MET A 27 12.06 2.80 -1.25
CA MET A 27 12.29 2.69 -2.69
C MET A 27 12.14 4.04 -3.34
N ALA A 28 13.08 4.37 -4.22
CA ALA A 28 13.11 5.66 -4.89
C ALA A 28 13.54 5.52 -6.34
N THR A 29 13.12 6.47 -7.16
CA THR A 29 13.62 6.66 -8.54
C THR A 29 14.47 7.92 -8.62
N ILE A 30 15.45 7.92 -9.51
CA ILE A 30 16.27 9.10 -9.81
C ILE A 30 15.99 9.53 -11.24
N SER A 31 15.54 10.76 -11.41
CA SER A 31 15.31 11.32 -12.74
C SER A 31 16.65 11.56 -13.48
N PRO A 32 16.66 11.69 -14.82
CA PRO A 32 17.86 12.06 -15.57
C PRO A 32 18.50 13.40 -15.12
N LYS A 33 17.74 14.25 -14.44
CA LYS A 33 18.23 15.52 -13.86
C LYS A 33 18.75 15.38 -12.44
N GLY A 34 18.81 14.16 -11.87
CA GLY A 34 19.32 13.89 -10.53
C GLY A 34 18.30 14.11 -9.40
N PHE A 35 17.02 14.35 -9.70
CA PHE A 35 15.98 14.45 -8.65
C PHE A 35 15.58 13.07 -8.17
N LEU A 36 15.62 12.87 -6.86
CA LEU A 36 15.18 11.65 -6.19
C LEU A 36 13.69 11.79 -5.82
N THR A 37 12.91 10.77 -6.19
CA THR A 37 11.49 10.66 -5.81
C THR A 37 11.30 9.36 -5.04
N VAL A 38 10.88 9.45 -3.78
CA VAL A 38 10.51 8.27 -2.98
C VAL A 38 9.16 7.74 -3.51
N VAL A 39 9.15 6.46 -3.87
CA VAL A 39 7.98 5.79 -4.48
C VAL A 39 7.16 5.04 -3.44
N ASP A 40 7.82 4.28 -2.55
CA ASP A 40 7.17 3.47 -1.53
C ASP A 40 8.21 2.99 -0.50
N ARG A 41 7.75 2.21 0.49
CA ARG A 41 8.60 1.44 1.40
C ARG A 41 8.89 0.07 0.80
N VAL A 42 10.11 -0.43 1.01
CA VAL A 42 10.49 -1.80 0.57
C VAL A 42 9.54 -2.86 1.14
N ASP A 43 9.10 -2.68 2.41
CA ASP A 43 8.21 -3.61 3.09
C ASP A 43 6.73 -3.47 2.65
N ASP A 44 6.38 -2.42 1.95
CA ASP A 44 4.99 -2.12 1.57
C ASP A 44 4.73 -2.30 0.09
N ILE A 45 5.73 -2.04 -0.78
CA ILE A 45 5.60 -2.23 -2.22
C ILE A 45 5.21 -3.68 -2.56
N ILE A 46 4.32 -3.85 -3.52
CA ILE A 46 3.75 -5.16 -3.86
C ILE A 46 4.47 -5.72 -5.09
N LEU A 47 5.06 -6.91 -4.99
CA LEU A 47 5.58 -7.64 -6.14
C LEU A 47 4.49 -8.57 -6.67
N SER A 48 3.95 -8.25 -7.85
CA SER A 48 2.86 -8.98 -8.50
C SER A 48 3.29 -9.44 -9.88
N GLY A 49 3.44 -10.76 -10.06
CA GLY A 49 3.85 -11.33 -11.37
C GLY A 49 5.23 -10.87 -11.86
N GLY A 50 6.11 -10.45 -10.95
CA GLY A 50 7.44 -9.92 -11.30
C GLY A 50 7.50 -8.40 -11.48
N GLU A 51 6.37 -7.71 -11.42
CA GLU A 51 6.28 -6.26 -11.55
C GLU A 51 5.95 -5.60 -10.21
N TRP A 52 6.47 -4.38 -10.00
CA TRP A 52 6.25 -3.63 -8.78
C TRP A 52 4.99 -2.77 -8.86
N ILE A 53 4.14 -2.86 -7.83
CA ILE A 53 2.96 -2.02 -7.66
C ILE A 53 3.18 -1.16 -6.40
N SER A 54 3.19 0.17 -6.56
CA SER A 54 3.26 1.11 -5.44
C SER A 54 1.94 1.14 -4.70
N THR A 55 2.00 0.93 -3.38
CA THR A 55 0.81 1.05 -2.52
C THR A 55 0.38 2.51 -2.40
N VAL A 56 1.33 3.44 -2.40
CA VAL A 56 1.06 4.89 -2.34
C VAL A 56 0.37 5.37 -3.62
N GLU A 57 0.78 4.88 -4.80
CA GLU A 57 0.12 5.20 -6.07
C GLU A 57 -1.35 4.77 -6.03
N LEU A 58 -1.62 3.54 -5.59
CA LEU A 58 -2.98 3.01 -5.48
C LEU A 58 -3.81 3.75 -4.43
N GLU A 59 -3.25 4.04 -3.25
CA GLU A 59 -3.92 4.82 -2.20
C GLU A 59 -4.35 6.18 -2.72
N ASN A 60 -3.45 6.89 -3.41
CA ASN A 60 -3.74 8.19 -3.99
C ASN A 60 -4.84 8.10 -5.07
N ALA A 61 -4.77 7.11 -5.96
CA ALA A 61 -5.78 6.94 -7.01
C ALA A 61 -7.17 6.62 -6.43
N VAL A 62 -7.26 5.75 -5.42
CA VAL A 62 -8.53 5.44 -4.74
C VAL A 62 -9.10 6.66 -4.01
N MET A 63 -8.24 7.50 -3.44
CA MET A 63 -8.66 8.73 -2.73
C MET A 63 -9.11 9.86 -3.66
N LEU A 64 -8.95 9.75 -4.98
CA LEU A 64 -9.56 10.68 -5.94
C LEU A 64 -11.09 10.58 -5.98
N ASP A 65 -11.66 9.44 -5.56
CA ASP A 65 -13.10 9.28 -5.48
C ASP A 65 -13.67 10.05 -4.29
N ASP A 66 -14.60 10.97 -4.57
CA ASP A 66 -15.18 11.86 -3.57
C ASP A 66 -15.91 11.16 -2.42
N ARG A 67 -16.26 9.88 -2.58
CA ARG A 67 -16.91 9.05 -1.56
C ARG A 67 -15.93 8.51 -0.53
N VAL A 68 -14.63 8.47 -0.86
CA VAL A 68 -13.58 7.91 -0.01
C VAL A 68 -13.05 8.97 0.94
N ALA A 69 -13.01 8.65 2.23
CA ALA A 69 -12.36 9.48 3.24
C ALA A 69 -10.89 9.08 3.39
N GLU A 70 -10.63 7.77 3.42
CA GLU A 70 -9.29 7.21 3.58
C GLU A 70 -9.16 5.88 2.85
N ALA A 71 -7.96 5.60 2.35
CA ALA A 71 -7.62 4.31 1.76
C ALA A 71 -6.21 3.90 2.16
N ALA A 72 -6.03 2.63 2.51
CA ALA A 72 -4.73 2.02 2.75
C ALA A 72 -4.62 0.74 1.93
N VAL A 73 -3.46 0.50 1.33
CA VAL A 73 -3.22 -0.65 0.46
C VAL A 73 -2.13 -1.53 1.05
N ILE A 74 -2.38 -2.84 1.05
CA ILE A 74 -1.39 -3.86 1.40
C ILE A 74 -1.34 -4.94 0.33
N GLY A 75 -0.19 -5.61 0.20
CA GLY A 75 -0.09 -6.84 -0.57
C GLY A 75 -0.64 -8.02 0.22
N VAL A 76 -1.47 -8.84 -0.42
CA VAL A 76 -1.95 -10.13 0.13
C VAL A 76 -1.51 -11.27 -0.78
N PRO A 77 -1.26 -12.48 -0.23
CA PRO A 77 -0.83 -13.62 -1.02
C PRO A 77 -1.84 -13.97 -2.13
N ASP A 78 -1.32 -14.32 -3.30
CA ASP A 78 -2.08 -14.78 -4.46
C ASP A 78 -1.32 -15.94 -5.14
N ASP A 79 -2.02 -17.04 -5.43
CA ASP A 79 -1.41 -18.28 -5.95
C ASP A 79 -0.81 -18.09 -7.36
N ARG A 80 -1.34 -17.16 -8.14
CA ARG A 80 -0.91 -16.93 -9.53
C ARG A 80 0.15 -15.85 -9.64
N TRP A 81 -0.01 -14.76 -8.86
CA TRP A 81 0.78 -13.55 -9.03
C TRP A 81 1.78 -13.31 -7.89
N GLY A 82 1.84 -14.22 -6.89
CA GLY A 82 2.61 -14.08 -5.66
C GLY A 82 1.90 -13.17 -4.68
N HIS A 83 1.64 -11.91 -5.04
CA HIS A 83 0.85 -10.98 -4.24
C HIS A 83 -0.08 -10.15 -5.13
N ARG A 84 -1.26 -9.80 -4.57
CA ARG A 84 -2.19 -8.85 -5.19
C ARG A 84 -2.59 -7.76 -4.19
N PRO A 85 -2.95 -6.56 -4.68
CA PRO A 85 -3.37 -5.49 -3.80
C PRO A 85 -4.71 -5.77 -3.10
N LEU A 86 -4.77 -5.54 -1.79
CA LEU A 86 -5.97 -5.38 -0.99
C LEU A 86 -6.08 -3.92 -0.58
N VAL A 87 -7.19 -3.27 -0.94
CA VAL A 87 -7.53 -1.92 -0.49
C VAL A 87 -8.45 -2.00 0.71
N VAL A 88 -8.07 -1.36 1.80
CA VAL A 88 -8.91 -1.12 2.97
C VAL A 88 -9.43 0.30 2.88
N VAL A 89 -10.75 0.47 2.79
CA VAL A 89 -11.42 1.75 2.52
C VAL A 89 -12.26 2.18 3.70
N HIS A 90 -12.12 3.43 4.10
CA HIS A 90 -13.06 4.15 4.96
C HIS A 90 -13.81 5.17 4.11
N LEU A 91 -15.15 5.10 4.07
CA LEU A 91 -15.98 6.03 3.32
C LEU A 91 -16.30 7.28 4.14
N LYS A 92 -16.56 8.39 3.45
CA LYS A 92 -17.07 9.61 4.10
C LYS A 92 -18.45 9.35 4.75
N PRO A 93 -18.78 10.06 5.82
CA PRO A 93 -20.10 9.95 6.46
C PRO A 93 -21.25 10.13 5.46
N GLY A 94 -22.16 9.14 5.41
CA GLY A 94 -23.30 9.15 4.49
C GLY A 94 -22.98 8.74 3.05
N ALA A 95 -21.73 8.53 2.70
CA ALA A 95 -21.36 8.03 1.37
C ALA A 95 -21.59 6.51 1.28
N THR A 96 -21.93 6.06 0.06
CA THR A 96 -22.05 4.64 -0.27
C THR A 96 -21.24 4.32 -1.50
N ALA A 97 -20.48 3.24 -1.44
CA ALA A 97 -19.73 2.72 -2.59
C ALA A 97 -19.65 1.19 -2.52
N THR A 98 -19.46 0.57 -3.66
CA THR A 98 -19.16 -0.86 -3.77
C THR A 98 -17.73 -1.04 -4.24
N ALA A 99 -17.12 -2.20 -3.98
CA ALA A 99 -15.82 -2.54 -4.50
C ALA A 99 -15.76 -2.37 -6.03
N ARG A 100 -16.81 -2.80 -6.73
CA ARG A 100 -16.92 -2.66 -8.20
C ARG A 100 -16.92 -1.20 -8.62
N SER A 101 -17.72 -0.34 -7.99
CA SER A 101 -17.80 1.08 -8.37
C SER A 101 -16.50 1.87 -8.10
N LEU A 102 -15.73 1.50 -7.06
CA LEU A 102 -14.42 2.09 -6.81
C LEU A 102 -13.36 1.53 -7.78
N TRP A 103 -13.44 0.25 -8.11
CA TRP A 103 -12.56 -0.38 -9.10
C TRP A 103 -12.74 0.24 -10.51
N GLU A 104 -13.97 0.51 -10.91
CA GLU A 104 -14.29 1.18 -12.18
C GLU A 104 -13.82 2.64 -12.20
N ALA A 105 -13.90 3.34 -11.06
CA ALA A 105 -13.38 4.70 -10.92
C ALA A 105 -11.86 4.82 -11.11
N LEU A 106 -11.11 3.72 -11.02
CA LEU A 106 -9.67 3.70 -11.32
C LEU A 106 -9.37 3.66 -12.83
N GLU A 107 -10.39 3.67 -13.69
CA GLU A 107 -10.19 3.67 -15.13
C GLU A 107 -9.56 4.99 -15.60
N GLY A 108 -8.45 4.87 -16.33
CA GLY A 108 -7.64 6.02 -16.75
C GLY A 108 -6.59 6.49 -15.74
N GLU A 109 -6.75 6.16 -14.46
CA GLU A 109 -5.82 6.54 -13.40
C GLU A 109 -4.78 5.44 -13.11
N VAL A 110 -5.20 4.17 -13.21
CA VAL A 110 -4.36 3.01 -12.88
C VAL A 110 -4.46 1.97 -14.00
N ASP A 111 -3.30 1.48 -14.44
CA ASP A 111 -3.22 0.39 -15.41
C ASP A 111 -4.02 -0.82 -14.92
N LEU A 112 -4.74 -1.50 -15.82
CA LEU A 112 -5.64 -2.59 -15.49
C LEU A 112 -4.97 -3.70 -14.64
N TRP A 113 -3.74 -4.06 -14.95
CA TRP A 113 -3.00 -5.11 -14.26
C TRP A 113 -2.57 -4.75 -12.84
N LYS A 114 -2.48 -3.43 -12.52
CA LYS A 114 -2.18 -2.91 -11.17
C LYS A 114 -3.43 -2.78 -10.31
N ARG A 115 -4.63 -2.72 -10.91
CA ARG A 115 -5.86 -2.46 -10.15
C ARG A 115 -6.07 -3.52 -9.07
N PRO A 116 -6.58 -3.10 -7.91
CA PRO A 116 -6.78 -4.00 -6.77
C PRO A 116 -7.83 -5.08 -7.04
N ASP A 117 -7.51 -6.33 -6.71
CA ASP A 117 -8.46 -7.43 -6.80
C ASP A 117 -9.32 -7.53 -5.54
N HIS A 118 -8.80 -7.07 -4.39
CA HIS A 118 -9.41 -7.25 -3.09
C HIS A 118 -9.77 -5.93 -2.43
N TRP A 119 -10.95 -5.87 -1.82
CA TRP A 119 -11.49 -4.68 -1.18
C TRP A 119 -12.13 -5.00 0.16
N ALA A 120 -11.85 -4.18 1.18
CA ALA A 120 -12.47 -4.26 2.48
C ALA A 120 -12.95 -2.88 2.92
N PHE A 121 -14.21 -2.78 3.33
CA PHE A 121 -14.77 -1.53 3.87
C PHE A 121 -14.74 -1.60 5.40
N VAL A 122 -14.28 -0.52 6.01
CA VAL A 122 -14.08 -0.42 7.46
C VAL A 122 -14.56 0.92 7.99
N ASP A 123 -14.90 0.96 9.27
CA ASP A 123 -15.27 2.20 9.95
C ASP A 123 -14.03 3.04 10.30
N GLU A 124 -12.85 2.39 10.44
CA GLU A 124 -11.60 3.05 10.79
C GLU A 124 -10.39 2.25 10.28
N ILE A 125 -9.42 2.96 9.70
CA ILE A 125 -8.12 2.38 9.29
C ILE A 125 -7.12 2.54 10.44
N PRO A 126 -6.42 1.45 10.88
CA PRO A 126 -5.41 1.52 11.92
C PRO A 126 -4.30 2.53 11.64
N ARG A 127 -3.92 3.30 12.66
CA ARG A 127 -2.85 4.29 12.59
C ARG A 127 -1.79 4.05 13.65
N THR A 128 -0.58 4.44 13.33
CA THR A 128 0.53 4.51 14.29
C THR A 128 0.34 5.71 15.24
N SER A 129 1.13 5.75 16.32
CA SER A 129 1.13 6.87 17.27
C SER A 129 1.43 8.24 16.64
N VAL A 130 2.07 8.24 15.46
CA VAL A 130 2.40 9.46 14.69
C VAL A 130 1.41 9.76 13.56
N GLY A 131 0.27 9.05 13.53
CA GLY A 131 -0.84 9.31 12.61
C GLY A 131 -0.72 8.69 11.21
N LYS A 132 0.34 7.94 10.90
CA LYS A 132 0.47 7.21 9.63
C LYS A 132 -0.37 5.93 9.63
N TYR A 133 -0.80 5.44 8.48
CA TYR A 133 -1.44 4.12 8.38
C TYR A 133 -0.52 3.02 8.91
N ASP A 134 -1.03 2.21 9.83
CA ASP A 134 -0.31 1.07 10.38
C ASP A 134 -0.56 -0.17 9.49
N LYS A 135 0.19 -0.25 8.39
CA LYS A 135 0.09 -1.38 7.44
C LYS A 135 0.40 -2.72 8.08
N ARG A 136 1.22 -2.75 9.15
CA ARG A 136 1.49 -3.97 9.91
C ARG A 136 0.24 -4.45 10.66
N ALA A 137 -0.46 -3.55 11.33
CA ALA A 137 -1.72 -3.86 11.98
C ALA A 137 -2.81 -4.27 10.97
N ILE A 138 -2.86 -3.62 9.79
CA ILE A 138 -3.77 -3.98 8.69
C ILE A 138 -3.50 -5.41 8.23
N ARG A 139 -2.25 -5.79 7.96
CA ARG A 139 -1.87 -7.16 7.58
C ARG A 139 -2.26 -8.17 8.67
N GLY A 140 -2.01 -7.85 9.95
CA GLY A 140 -2.40 -8.69 11.07
C GLY A 140 -3.90 -8.93 11.16
N ARG A 141 -4.72 -7.88 10.98
CA ARG A 141 -6.20 -7.99 10.93
C ARG A 141 -6.67 -8.81 9.74
N HIS A 142 -6.05 -8.65 8.58
CA HIS A 142 -6.37 -9.44 7.40
C HIS A 142 -6.09 -10.92 7.63
N THR A 143 -4.89 -11.28 8.13
CA THR A 143 -4.50 -12.67 8.43
C THR A 143 -5.39 -13.30 9.49
N ALA A 144 -5.87 -12.52 10.46
CA ALA A 144 -6.82 -12.96 11.48
C ALA A 144 -8.27 -13.09 10.95
N GLY A 145 -8.53 -12.80 9.66
CA GLY A 145 -9.87 -12.86 9.07
C GLY A 145 -10.83 -11.77 9.57
N SER A 146 -10.30 -10.68 10.14
CA SER A 146 -11.11 -9.60 10.71
C SER A 146 -11.76 -8.71 9.65
N TYR A 147 -11.34 -8.79 8.39
CA TYR A 147 -11.93 -8.03 7.29
C TYR A 147 -12.88 -8.87 6.46
N ARG A 148 -14.05 -8.30 6.16
CA ARG A 148 -14.93 -8.84 5.11
C ARG A 148 -14.38 -8.39 3.76
N VAL A 149 -13.63 -9.26 3.09
CA VAL A 149 -13.02 -8.97 1.80
C VAL A 149 -13.97 -9.31 0.66
N THR A 150 -14.13 -8.36 -0.27
CA THR A 150 -14.80 -8.56 -1.56
C THR A 150 -13.73 -8.68 -2.63
N THR A 151 -13.76 -9.76 -3.41
CA THR A 151 -12.84 -9.97 -4.54
C THR A 151 -13.51 -9.63 -5.86
N ILE A 152 -12.82 -8.86 -6.69
CA ILE A 152 -13.23 -8.53 -8.06
C ILE A 152 -12.40 -9.37 -9.00
N ALA A 153 -13.04 -10.29 -9.72
CA ALA A 153 -12.34 -11.06 -10.75
C ALA A 153 -11.94 -10.13 -11.91
N PRO A 154 -10.65 -10.06 -12.30
CA PRO A 154 -10.27 -9.37 -13.53
C PRO A 154 -10.88 -10.12 -14.72
N GLY A 155 -11.76 -9.44 -15.45
CA GLY A 155 -12.39 -9.99 -16.66
C GLY A 155 -13.90 -10.24 -16.60
N ALA A 156 -14.59 -9.96 -15.51
CA ALA A 156 -16.06 -9.95 -15.49
C ALA A 156 -16.60 -8.60 -16.00
N THR A 157 -16.29 -8.27 -17.24
CA THR A 157 -17.08 -7.32 -18.04
C THR A 157 -18.28 -8.09 -18.57
N GLY A 158 -19.45 -7.87 -17.93
CA GLY A 158 -20.74 -8.25 -18.46
C GLY A 158 -21.25 -7.20 -19.43
#